data_18684a42b92f744a9c23e07a71a7926b
#
_entry.id   18684a42b92f744a9c23e07a71a7926b
#
_cell.length_a   1.000
_cell.length_b   1.000
_cell.length_c   1.000
_cell.angle_alpha   90.00
_cell.angle_beta   90.00
_cell.angle_gamma   90.00
#
_symmetry.space_group_name_H-M   'P 1'
#
loop_
_entity.id
_entity.type
_entity.pdbx_description
1 polymer ?
#
loop_
_entity_poly.entity_id
_entity_poly.type
_entity_poly.pdbx_seq_one_letter_code
_entity_poly.pdbx_strand_id
1 'polypeptide(L)'
;MDQLKEHPQIVELLDTLDKNGLMKEKNEVQSLVSYIGGMEETLTGMLGELQDMRREINLIHNNTLRSKCHTLVEKTESKIRQGFSAVKQMKDNLIKSAGNAMKAFREKGRDTLAESVR
;
A
#
# COMPACT_ATOMS: atom_id res chain seq x y z
N MET A 1 -0.72 -11.98 -4.13
CA MET A 1 -0.75 -11.05 -2.99
C MET A 1 -2.12 -10.39 -2.92
N ASP A 2 -2.70 -10.36 -1.75
CA ASP A 2 -4.04 -9.79 -1.59
C ASP A 2 -4.00 -8.28 -1.80
N GLN A 3 -4.81 -7.81 -2.73
CA GLN A 3 -4.92 -6.37 -2.96
C GLN A 3 -5.83 -5.75 -1.91
N LEU A 4 -5.45 -4.58 -1.45
CA LEU A 4 -6.21 -3.86 -0.43
C LEU A 4 -7.67 -3.67 -0.83
N LYS A 5 -7.93 -3.38 -2.11
CA LYS A 5 -9.29 -3.17 -2.63
C LYS A 5 -10.18 -4.41 -2.52
N GLU A 6 -9.59 -5.59 -2.35
CA GLU A 6 -10.31 -6.86 -2.23
C GLU A 6 -10.48 -7.30 -0.79
N HIS A 7 -9.85 -6.58 0.15
CA HIS A 7 -9.96 -6.93 1.57
C HIS A 7 -11.41 -6.81 2.03
N PRO A 8 -11.96 -7.81 2.76
CA PRO A 8 -13.37 -7.81 3.13
C PRO A 8 -13.85 -6.56 3.86
N GLN A 9 -13.04 -6.01 4.76
CA GLN A 9 -13.41 -4.81 5.50
C GLN A 9 -13.47 -3.58 4.61
N ILE A 10 -12.58 -3.48 3.63
CA ILE A 10 -12.58 -2.37 2.68
C ILE A 10 -13.79 -2.48 1.73
N VAL A 11 -14.07 -3.68 1.24
CA VAL A 11 -15.23 -3.93 0.38
C VAL A 11 -16.53 -3.59 1.12
N GLU A 12 -16.64 -4.04 2.37
CA GLU A 12 -17.81 -3.75 3.20
C GLU A 12 -18.00 -2.26 3.41
N LEU A 13 -16.91 -1.54 3.73
CA LEU A 13 -16.98 -0.10 3.94
C LEU A 13 -17.44 0.62 2.67
N LEU A 14 -16.83 0.32 1.53
CA LEU A 14 -17.18 0.97 0.26
C LEU A 14 -18.62 0.69 -0.14
N ASP A 15 -19.07 -0.56 0.02
CA ASP A 15 -20.44 -0.94 -0.28
C ASP A 15 -21.42 -0.20 0.64
N THR A 16 -21.12 -0.10 1.91
CA THR A 16 -21.97 0.60 2.88
C THR A 16 -22.04 2.09 2.59
N LEU A 17 -20.89 2.71 2.25
CA LEU A 17 -20.86 4.12 1.85
C LEU A 17 -21.74 4.34 0.61
N ASP A 18 -21.65 3.46 -0.37
CA ASP A 18 -22.44 3.54 -1.60
C ASP A 18 -23.93 3.44 -1.31
N LYS A 19 -24.33 2.46 -0.51
CA LYS A 19 -25.75 2.23 -0.17
C LYS A 19 -26.36 3.37 0.63
N ASN A 20 -25.54 4.12 1.36
CA ASN A 20 -26.01 5.24 2.17
C ASN A 20 -25.86 6.59 1.46
N GLY A 21 -25.51 6.59 0.17
CA GLY A 21 -25.39 7.81 -0.61
C GLY A 21 -24.20 8.68 -0.25
N LEU A 22 -23.22 8.15 0.48
CA LEU A 22 -22.02 8.87 0.89
C LEU A 22 -20.95 8.78 -0.19
N MET A 23 -21.27 9.37 -1.36
CA MET A 23 -20.42 9.19 -2.55
C MET A 23 -19.09 9.92 -2.46
N LYS A 24 -19.05 11.08 -1.81
CA LYS A 24 -17.80 11.81 -1.60
C LYS A 24 -16.84 11.00 -0.75
N GLU A 25 -17.32 10.46 0.35
CA GLU A 25 -16.53 9.64 1.26
C GLU A 25 -16.09 8.34 0.58
N LYS A 26 -16.98 7.73 -0.20
CA LYS A 26 -16.64 6.55 -1.00
C LYS A 26 -15.49 6.83 -1.94
N ASN A 27 -15.56 7.95 -2.69
CA ASN A 27 -14.51 8.33 -3.63
C ASN A 27 -13.18 8.60 -2.93
N GLU A 28 -13.21 9.22 -1.75
CA GLU A 28 -12.01 9.48 -0.97
C GLU A 28 -11.33 8.18 -0.53
N VAL A 29 -12.12 7.21 -0.06
CA VAL A 29 -11.58 5.91 0.33
C VAL A 29 -11.02 5.16 -0.87
N GLN A 30 -11.73 5.16 -2.00
CA GLN A 30 -11.26 4.52 -3.23
C GLN A 30 -9.94 5.15 -3.71
N SER A 31 -9.83 6.47 -3.64
CA SER A 31 -8.60 7.16 -4.04
C SER A 31 -7.42 6.76 -3.14
N LEU A 32 -7.66 6.66 -1.84
CA LEU A 32 -6.62 6.25 -0.90
C LEU A 32 -6.19 4.81 -1.16
N VAL A 33 -7.14 3.90 -1.37
CA VAL A 33 -6.87 2.50 -1.70
C VAL A 33 -6.03 2.41 -2.97
N SER A 34 -6.40 3.16 -4.01
CA SER A 34 -5.67 3.17 -5.28
C SER A 34 -4.25 3.73 -5.12
N TYR A 35 -4.10 4.77 -4.32
CA TYR A 35 -2.80 5.38 -4.05
C TYR A 35 -1.85 4.39 -3.36
N ILE A 36 -2.36 3.69 -2.34
CA ILE A 36 -1.56 2.69 -1.62
C ILE A 36 -1.19 1.54 -2.56
N GLY A 37 -2.12 1.07 -3.37
CA GLY A 37 -1.86 0.02 -4.36
C GLY A 37 -0.80 0.44 -5.38
N GLY A 38 -0.86 1.69 -5.84
CA GLY A 38 0.11 2.25 -6.77
C GLY A 38 1.51 2.31 -6.17
N MET A 39 1.63 2.69 -4.89
CA MET A 39 2.91 2.69 -4.20
C MET A 39 3.49 1.27 -4.11
N GLU A 40 2.66 0.30 -3.79
CA GLU A 40 3.10 -1.10 -3.70
C GLU A 40 3.60 -1.61 -5.05
N GLU A 41 2.88 -1.31 -6.13
CA GLU A 41 3.31 -1.69 -7.48
C GLU A 41 4.64 -1.04 -7.86
N THR A 42 4.81 0.24 -7.54
CA THR A 42 6.05 0.96 -7.82
C THR A 42 7.23 0.31 -7.09
N LEU A 43 7.06 -0.02 -5.82
CA LEU A 43 8.10 -0.67 -5.03
C LEU A 43 8.44 -2.06 -5.58
N THR A 44 7.42 -2.81 -6.00
CA THR A 44 7.62 -4.13 -6.60
C THR A 44 8.43 -4.02 -7.90
N GLY A 45 8.11 -3.03 -8.73
CA GLY A 45 8.85 -2.77 -9.96
C GLY A 45 10.31 -2.41 -9.69
N MET A 46 10.55 -1.56 -8.70
CA MET A 46 11.91 -1.18 -8.31
C MET A 46 12.72 -2.39 -7.85
N LEU A 47 12.09 -3.27 -7.07
CA LEU A 47 12.76 -4.49 -6.60
C LEU A 47 13.14 -5.39 -7.75
N GLY A 48 12.27 -5.52 -8.77
CA GLY A 48 12.55 -6.27 -9.99
C GLY A 48 13.74 -5.68 -10.76
N GLU A 49 13.79 -4.36 -10.88
CA GLU A 49 14.91 -3.67 -11.53
C GLU A 49 16.23 -3.90 -10.80
N LEU A 50 16.21 -3.92 -9.47
CA LEU A 50 17.41 -4.21 -8.68
C LEU A 50 17.92 -5.63 -8.93
N GLN A 51 17.03 -6.60 -9.10
CA GLN A 51 17.43 -7.96 -9.43
C GLN A 51 18.14 -8.02 -10.78
N ASP A 52 17.63 -7.28 -11.76
CA ASP A 52 18.27 -7.19 -13.07
C ASP A 52 19.63 -6.52 -12.97
N MET A 53 19.75 -5.46 -12.17
CA MET A 53 21.03 -4.80 -11.94
C MET A 53 22.06 -5.72 -11.30
N ARG A 54 21.64 -6.57 -10.37
CA ARG A 54 22.55 -7.55 -9.76
C ARG A 54 23.16 -8.50 -10.78
N ARG A 55 22.35 -8.93 -11.75
CA ARG A 55 22.84 -9.80 -12.83
C ARG A 55 23.88 -9.08 -13.68
N GLU A 56 23.63 -7.82 -14.02
CA GLU A 56 24.58 -7.02 -14.80
C GLU A 56 25.85 -6.73 -14.03
N ILE A 57 25.75 -6.42 -12.73
CA ILE A 57 26.90 -6.16 -11.89
C ILE A 57 27.82 -7.39 -11.81
N ASN A 58 27.24 -8.58 -11.78
CA ASN A 58 28.03 -9.82 -11.74
C ASN A 58 28.86 -10.02 -13.02
N LEU A 59 28.57 -9.31 -14.10
CA LEU A 59 29.36 -9.35 -15.34
C LEU A 59 30.55 -8.41 -15.31
N ILE A 60 30.67 -7.56 -14.32
CA ILE A 60 31.78 -6.62 -14.18
C ILE A 60 33.03 -7.37 -13.73
N HIS A 61 34.12 -7.23 -14.51
CA HIS A 61 35.36 -7.92 -14.21
C HIS A 61 36.22 -7.24 -13.13
N ASN A 62 36.09 -5.93 -12.99
CA ASN A 62 36.81 -5.20 -11.94
C ASN A 62 36.18 -5.47 -10.59
N ASN A 63 36.92 -6.16 -9.71
CA ASN A 63 36.40 -6.57 -8.40
C ASN A 63 36.02 -5.40 -7.51
N THR A 64 36.81 -4.32 -7.50
CA THR A 64 36.53 -3.15 -6.68
C THR A 64 35.25 -2.44 -7.14
N LEU A 65 35.09 -2.25 -8.45
CA LEU A 65 33.91 -1.63 -9.02
C LEU A 65 32.67 -2.49 -8.75
N ARG A 66 32.80 -3.80 -8.99
CA ARG A 66 31.70 -4.75 -8.74
C ARG A 66 31.23 -4.68 -7.28
N SER A 67 32.18 -4.68 -6.34
CA SER A 67 31.87 -4.60 -4.91
C SER A 67 31.14 -3.30 -4.56
N LYS A 68 31.61 -2.17 -5.11
CA LYS A 68 30.97 -0.88 -4.86
C LYS A 68 29.53 -0.85 -5.42
N CYS A 69 29.32 -1.41 -6.60
CA CYS A 69 28.00 -1.48 -7.19
C CYS A 69 27.05 -2.37 -6.37
N HIS A 70 27.55 -3.51 -5.87
CA HIS A 70 26.75 -4.37 -4.99
C HIS A 70 26.36 -3.63 -3.72
N THR A 71 27.25 -2.85 -3.14
CA THR A 71 26.96 -2.08 -1.93
C THR A 71 25.84 -1.07 -2.20
N LEU A 72 25.89 -0.39 -3.34
CA LEU A 72 24.83 0.57 -3.72
C LEU A 72 23.47 -0.11 -3.90
N VAL A 73 23.46 -1.27 -4.55
CA VAL A 73 22.23 -2.04 -4.75
C VAL A 73 21.66 -2.48 -3.41
N GLU A 74 22.50 -2.96 -2.49
CA GLU A 74 22.07 -3.38 -1.18
C GLU A 74 21.46 -2.23 -0.37
N LYS A 75 22.07 -1.05 -0.43
CA LYS A 75 21.53 0.14 0.24
C LYS A 75 20.18 0.54 -0.33
N THR A 76 20.05 0.50 -1.66
CA THR A 76 18.80 0.84 -2.32
C THR A 76 17.72 -0.19 -1.99
N GLU A 77 18.06 -1.48 -1.97
CA GLU A 77 17.15 -2.53 -1.59
C GLU A 77 16.63 -2.32 -0.16
N SER A 78 17.52 -1.95 0.76
CA SER A 78 17.14 -1.67 2.14
C SER A 78 16.08 -0.56 2.21
N LYS A 79 16.27 0.51 1.43
CA LYS A 79 15.29 1.61 1.36
C LYS A 79 13.96 1.16 0.79
N ILE A 80 13.99 0.31 -0.25
CA ILE A 80 12.77 -0.24 -0.83
C ILE A 80 12.03 -1.09 0.19
N ARG A 81 12.74 -1.92 0.97
CA ARG A 81 12.13 -2.73 2.02
C ARG A 81 11.49 -1.86 3.11
N GLN A 82 12.13 -0.74 3.45
CA GLN A 82 11.53 0.24 4.35
C GLN A 82 10.24 0.82 3.77
N GLY A 83 10.22 1.06 2.47
CA GLY A 83 9.02 1.51 1.77
C GLY A 83 7.89 0.49 1.84
N PHE A 84 8.20 -0.79 1.62
CA PHE A 84 7.21 -1.85 1.77
C PHE A 84 6.65 -1.92 3.19
N SER A 85 7.52 -1.76 4.19
CA SER A 85 7.09 -1.74 5.59
C SER A 85 6.12 -0.59 5.87
N ALA A 86 6.42 0.59 5.33
CA ALA A 86 5.55 1.76 5.45
C ALA A 86 4.20 1.54 4.77
N VAL A 87 4.21 0.96 3.57
CA VAL A 87 2.97 0.65 2.83
C VAL A 87 2.14 -0.37 3.59
N LYS A 88 2.78 -1.41 4.13
CA LYS A 88 2.07 -2.40 4.94
C LYS A 88 1.39 -1.75 6.13
N GLN A 89 2.07 -0.84 6.80
CA GLN A 89 1.50 -0.12 7.94
C GLN A 89 0.31 0.74 7.51
N MET A 90 0.38 1.40 6.36
CA MET A 90 -0.74 2.16 5.83
C MET A 90 -1.94 1.26 5.52
N LYS A 91 -1.70 0.09 4.93
CA LYS A 91 -2.75 -0.89 4.65
C LYS A 91 -3.41 -1.36 5.93
N ASP A 92 -2.60 -1.73 6.92
CA ASP A 92 -3.10 -2.21 8.21
C ASP A 92 -3.93 -1.14 8.91
N ASN A 93 -3.44 0.10 8.88
CA ASN A 93 -4.14 1.23 9.49
C ASN A 93 -5.48 1.50 8.79
N LEU A 94 -5.51 1.44 7.48
CA LEU A 94 -6.75 1.66 6.72
C LEU A 94 -7.76 0.54 6.99
N ILE A 95 -7.30 -0.71 7.03
CA ILE A 95 -8.16 -1.85 7.34
C ILE A 95 -8.76 -1.71 8.72
N LYS A 96 -7.94 -1.33 9.69
CA LYS A 96 -8.39 -1.10 11.07
C LYS A 96 -9.41 0.03 11.15
N SER A 97 -9.12 1.13 10.45
CA SER A 97 -10.04 2.27 10.40
C SER A 97 -11.37 1.90 9.75
N ALA A 98 -11.33 1.10 8.69
CA ALA A 98 -12.54 0.62 8.03
C ALA A 98 -13.38 -0.24 8.98
N GLY A 99 -12.72 -1.13 9.72
CA GLY A 99 -13.40 -1.97 10.72
C GLY A 99 -14.06 -1.12 11.82
N ASN A 100 -13.34 -0.10 12.31
CA ASN A 100 -13.86 0.80 13.33
C ASN A 100 -15.05 1.63 12.79
N ALA A 101 -14.96 2.10 11.56
CA ALA A 101 -16.05 2.86 10.92
C ALA A 101 -17.30 2.01 10.79
N MET A 102 -17.15 0.75 10.39
CA MET A 102 -18.28 -0.18 10.26
C MET A 102 -18.90 -0.49 11.60
N LYS A 103 -18.07 -0.65 12.65
CA LYS A 103 -18.56 -0.88 13.99
C LYS A 103 -19.39 0.33 14.48
N ALA A 104 -18.88 1.53 14.27
CA ALA A 104 -19.57 2.76 14.66
C ALA A 104 -20.89 2.91 13.88
N PHE A 105 -20.90 2.56 12.59
CA PHE A 105 -22.11 2.58 11.76
C PHE A 105 -23.17 1.65 12.32
N ARG A 106 -22.82 0.42 12.70
CA ARG A 106 -23.77 -0.54 13.24
C ARG A 106 -24.36 -0.06 14.56
N GLU A 107 -23.58 0.67 15.34
CA GLU A 107 -24.02 1.16 16.66
C GLU A 107 -24.77 2.49 16.58
N LYS A 108 -24.34 3.41 15.72
CA LYS A 108 -24.79 4.80 15.77
C LYS A 108 -25.39 5.32 14.44
N GLY A 109 -25.25 4.57 13.36
CA GLY A 109 -25.87 4.90 12.09
C GLY A 109 -25.04 5.75 11.15
N ARG A 110 -25.70 6.27 10.10
CA ARG A 110 -25.09 6.90 8.93
C ARG A 110 -24.18 8.10 9.24
N ASP A 111 -24.61 8.97 10.15
CA ASP A 111 -23.85 10.20 10.43
C ASP A 111 -22.49 9.89 11.02
N THR A 112 -22.41 8.87 11.85
CA THR A 112 -21.15 8.43 12.44
C THR A 112 -20.23 7.85 11.38
N LEU A 113 -20.79 7.13 10.39
CA LEU A 113 -20.01 6.58 9.28
C LEU A 113 -19.32 7.70 8.49
N ALA A 114 -20.05 8.77 8.17
CA ALA A 114 -19.51 9.91 7.43
C ALA A 114 -18.36 10.57 8.21
N GLU A 115 -18.52 10.76 9.52
CA GLU A 115 -17.49 11.35 10.36
C GLU A 115 -16.25 10.46 10.45
N SER A 116 -16.43 9.14 10.52
CA SER A 116 -15.32 8.19 10.67
C SER A 116 -14.42 8.15 9.44
N VAL A 117 -14.97 8.48 8.26
CA VAL A 117 -14.21 8.45 7.01
C VAL A 117 -13.48 9.77 6.76
N ARG A 118 -13.95 10.85 7.31
CA ARG A 118 -13.31 12.17 7.17
C ARG A 118 -11.99 12.28 7.99
#